data_6a87acb003a6a71a83306317f9361ae4
#
_entry.id   6a87acb003a6a71a83306317f9361ae4
#
_cell.length_a   1.000
_cell.length_b   1.000
_cell.length_c   1.000
_cell.angle_alpha   90.00
_cell.angle_beta   90.00
_cell.angle_gamma   90.00
#
_symmetry.space_group_name_H-M   'P 1'
#
loop_
_entity.id
_entity.type
_entity.pdbx_description
1 polymer ?
#
loop_
_entity_poly.entity_id
_entity_poly.type
_entity_poly.pdbx_seq_one_letter_code
_entity_poly.pdbx_strand_id
1 'polypeptide(L)'
;MSVDAYLNFNGNCREAIKFYAEVFGTEATNFMTFGETPPNPEFKIPEEAKNLVMHARMNIGGSNLMFSDVFPGMPFIEGNNISLAFVTDNLDEIESIFHNLKEGGTVRMELQETFWSKLYGQVTDKFGINWQVNVGS
;
A
#
# COMPACT_ATOMS: atom_id res chain seq x y z
N MET A 1 -0.39 -21.08 5.52
CA MET A 1 0.93 -20.41 5.59
C MET A 1 1.09 -19.49 4.40
N SER A 2 1.55 -18.26 4.61
CA SER A 2 1.70 -17.28 3.52
C SER A 2 2.87 -16.34 3.80
N VAL A 3 3.29 -15.64 2.73
CA VAL A 3 4.20 -14.50 2.85
C VAL A 3 3.42 -13.31 2.29
N ASP A 4 3.01 -12.41 3.17
CA ASP A 4 2.20 -11.26 2.79
C ASP A 4 3.03 -10.00 2.82
N ALA A 5 2.65 -9.03 1.99
CA ALA A 5 3.33 -7.74 2.00
C ALA A 5 2.86 -6.93 3.22
N TYR A 6 3.81 -6.28 3.88
CA TYR A 6 3.54 -5.38 4.99
C TYR A 6 4.15 -4.03 4.66
N LEU A 7 3.32 -3.00 4.55
CA LEU A 7 3.75 -1.67 4.16
C LEU A 7 3.85 -0.78 5.39
N ASN A 8 5.01 -0.16 5.56
CA ASN A 8 5.27 0.72 6.70
C ASN A 8 5.31 2.17 6.21
N PHE A 9 4.72 3.05 6.99
CA PHE A 9 4.62 4.47 6.66
C PHE A 9 5.15 5.31 7.83
N ASN A 10 5.48 6.54 7.54
CA ASN A 10 6.02 7.45 8.55
C ASN A 10 5.00 8.55 8.86
N GLY A 11 3.88 8.15 9.47
CA GLY A 11 2.84 9.07 9.91
C GLY A 11 1.67 9.26 8.95
N ASN A 12 1.76 8.75 7.73
CA ASN A 12 0.73 8.94 6.70
C ASN A 12 0.02 7.65 6.28
N CYS A 13 0.07 6.62 7.13
CA CYS A 13 -0.55 5.34 6.82
C CYS A 13 -2.06 5.45 6.59
N ARG A 14 -2.76 6.22 7.40
CA ARG A 14 -4.21 6.40 7.28
C ARG A 14 -4.59 6.92 5.89
N GLU A 15 -3.84 7.89 5.40
CA GLU A 15 -4.06 8.48 4.08
C GLU A 15 -3.77 7.46 2.98
N ALA A 16 -2.71 6.67 3.15
CA ALA A 16 -2.35 5.62 2.20
C ALA A 16 -3.43 4.54 2.13
N ILE A 17 -3.95 4.10 3.27
CA ILE A 17 -5.04 3.12 3.32
C ILE A 17 -6.27 3.63 2.55
N LYS A 18 -6.63 4.87 2.78
CA LYS A 18 -7.76 5.49 2.09
C LYS A 18 -7.54 5.53 0.58
N PHE A 19 -6.34 5.91 0.16
CA PHE A 19 -5.96 5.96 -1.24
C PHE A 19 -6.07 4.58 -1.89
N TYR A 20 -5.48 3.55 -1.27
CA TYR A 20 -5.52 2.20 -1.84
C TYR A 20 -6.93 1.60 -1.84
N ALA A 21 -7.73 1.92 -0.84
CA ALA A 21 -9.12 1.48 -0.82
C ALA A 21 -9.89 2.02 -2.04
N GLU A 22 -9.66 3.28 -2.38
CA GLU A 22 -10.28 3.90 -3.55
C GLU A 22 -9.72 3.34 -4.85
N VAL A 23 -8.39 3.17 -4.95
CA VAL A 23 -7.73 2.66 -6.16
C VAL A 23 -8.21 1.27 -6.50
N PHE A 24 -8.29 0.39 -5.50
CA PHE A 24 -8.59 -1.04 -5.72
C PHE A 24 -10.05 -1.40 -5.44
N GLY A 25 -10.87 -0.43 -5.05
CA GLY A 25 -12.28 -0.68 -4.80
C GLY A 25 -12.54 -1.65 -3.65
N THR A 26 -11.80 -1.51 -2.57
CA THR A 26 -11.89 -2.39 -1.42
C THR A 26 -11.89 -1.57 -0.12
N GLU A 27 -11.95 -2.24 1.01
CA GLU A 27 -11.97 -1.59 2.32
C GLU A 27 -10.92 -2.22 3.22
N ALA A 28 -10.37 -1.41 4.12
CA ALA A 28 -9.48 -1.90 5.16
C ALA A 28 -10.29 -2.62 6.24
N THR A 29 -9.72 -3.67 6.79
CA THR A 29 -10.27 -4.41 7.92
C THR A 29 -9.23 -4.45 9.04
N ASN A 30 -9.68 -4.83 10.24
CA ASN A 30 -8.80 -4.94 11.42
C ASN A 30 -8.00 -3.67 11.67
N PHE A 31 -8.62 -2.52 11.40
CA PHE A 31 -7.98 -1.21 11.59
C PHE A 31 -7.88 -0.91 13.08
N MET A 32 -6.66 -0.61 13.53
CA MET A 32 -6.39 -0.28 14.93
C MET A 32 -5.33 0.83 15.01
N THR A 33 -5.58 1.80 15.86
CA THR A 33 -4.58 2.84 16.17
C THR A 33 -3.79 2.45 17.40
N PHE A 34 -2.64 3.09 17.61
CA PHE A 34 -1.85 2.85 18.82
C PHE A 34 -2.61 3.20 20.07
N GLY A 35 -3.47 4.24 20.01
CA GLY A 35 -4.26 4.67 21.17
C GLY A 35 -5.35 3.68 21.59
N GLU A 36 -5.70 2.73 20.70
CA GLU A 36 -6.70 1.72 21.00
C GLU A 36 -6.10 0.44 21.61
N THR A 37 -4.78 0.39 21.76
CA THR A 37 -4.14 -0.78 22.37
C THR A 37 -4.44 -0.83 23.86
N PRO A 38 -4.45 -2.04 24.49
CA PRO A 38 -4.68 -2.13 25.92
C PRO A 38 -3.67 -1.32 26.71
N PRO A 39 -4.10 -0.65 27.79
CA PRO A 39 -3.18 0.11 28.63
C PRO A 39 -2.07 -0.79 29.20
N ASN A 40 -0.84 -0.29 29.15
CA ASN A 40 0.31 -0.97 29.73
C ASN A 40 1.06 0.04 30.60
N PRO A 41 1.08 -0.14 31.93
CA PRO A 41 1.73 0.82 32.81
C PRO A 41 3.24 0.92 32.60
N GLU A 42 3.85 -0.08 32.00
CA GLU A 42 5.29 -0.08 31.69
C GLU A 42 5.61 0.64 30.39
N PHE A 43 4.60 0.84 29.54
CA PHE A 43 4.80 1.48 28.25
C PHE A 43 3.59 2.37 27.94
N LYS A 44 3.80 3.68 28.04
CA LYS A 44 2.76 4.64 27.71
C LYS A 44 2.88 5.08 26.26
N ILE A 45 1.75 5.12 25.58
CA ILE A 45 1.69 5.62 24.21
C ILE A 45 1.71 7.14 24.25
N PRO A 46 2.69 7.82 23.62
CA PRO A 46 2.68 9.29 23.54
C PRO A 46 1.44 9.80 22.83
N GLU A 47 0.98 11.00 23.22
CA GLU A 47 -0.18 11.61 22.59
C GLU A 47 -0.03 11.68 21.06
N GLU A 48 1.16 12.01 20.58
CA GLU A 48 1.46 12.14 19.16
C GLU A 48 1.32 10.83 18.38
N ALA A 49 1.40 9.69 19.08
CA ALA A 49 1.28 8.37 18.46
C ALA A 49 -0.12 7.78 18.51
N LYS A 50 -1.01 8.34 19.34
CA LYS A 50 -2.31 7.70 19.58
C LYS A 50 -3.18 7.54 18.35
N ASN A 51 -3.11 8.47 17.41
CA ASN A 51 -3.91 8.41 16.19
C ASN A 51 -3.21 7.73 15.02
N LEU A 52 -1.95 7.36 15.20
CA LEU A 52 -1.23 6.64 14.17
C LEU A 52 -1.73 5.21 14.04
N VAL A 53 -1.63 4.66 12.85
CA VAL A 53 -2.13 3.31 12.57
C VAL A 53 -1.12 2.29 13.10
N MET A 54 -1.56 1.47 14.04
CA MET A 54 -0.76 0.36 14.55
C MET A 54 -0.86 -0.84 13.62
N HIS A 55 -2.03 -1.07 13.03
CA HIS A 55 -2.24 -2.17 12.12
C HIS A 55 -3.53 -1.98 11.31
N ALA A 56 -3.49 -2.40 10.06
CA ALA A 56 -4.67 -2.54 9.22
C ALA A 56 -4.39 -3.61 8.17
N ARG A 57 -5.44 -4.14 7.60
CA ARG A 57 -5.36 -5.17 6.56
C ARG A 57 -6.29 -4.80 5.41
N MET A 58 -5.90 -5.19 4.22
CA MET A 58 -6.70 -4.97 3.02
C MET A 58 -6.51 -6.16 2.08
N ASN A 59 -7.62 -6.65 1.52
CA ASN A 59 -7.55 -7.68 0.49
C ASN A 59 -7.57 -7.00 -0.87
N ILE A 60 -6.54 -7.22 -1.66
CA ILE A 60 -6.44 -6.69 -3.02
C ILE A 60 -6.22 -7.87 -3.95
N GLY A 61 -7.22 -8.13 -4.81
CA GLY A 61 -7.12 -9.21 -5.77
C GLY A 61 -6.88 -10.59 -5.15
N GLY A 62 -7.38 -10.81 -3.95
CA GLY A 62 -7.19 -12.08 -3.24
C GLY A 62 -5.94 -12.13 -2.38
N SER A 63 -5.12 -11.12 -2.41
CA SER A 63 -3.88 -11.05 -1.60
C SER A 63 -4.09 -10.13 -0.41
N ASN A 64 -3.48 -10.49 0.71
CA ASN A 64 -3.49 -9.64 1.90
C ASN A 64 -2.35 -8.65 1.86
N LEU A 65 -2.68 -7.37 2.02
CA LEU A 65 -1.71 -6.34 2.33
C LEU A 65 -1.97 -5.87 3.74
N MET A 66 -0.90 -5.61 4.48
CA MET A 66 -0.99 -5.09 5.84
C MET A 66 -0.27 -3.75 5.91
N PHE A 67 -0.67 -2.93 6.86
CA PHE A 67 -0.24 -1.53 6.92
C PHE A 67 -0.03 -1.10 8.35
N SER A 68 0.98 -0.27 8.57
CA SER A 68 1.10 0.47 9.83
C SER A 68 1.96 1.69 9.64
N ASP A 69 1.86 2.63 10.58
CA ASP A 69 2.87 3.67 10.74
C ASP A 69 4.00 3.11 11.61
N VAL A 70 5.24 3.52 11.33
CA VAL A 70 6.33 3.23 12.24
C VAL A 70 6.10 4.04 13.53
N PHE A 71 6.48 3.48 14.66
CA PHE A 71 6.35 4.18 15.92
C PHE A 71 7.27 5.40 15.93
N PRO A 72 6.83 6.54 16.47
CA PRO A 72 7.68 7.75 16.49
C PRO A 72 9.04 7.50 17.13
N GLY A 73 10.08 7.98 16.50
CA GLY A 73 11.46 7.77 16.92
C GLY A 73 12.13 6.54 16.37
N MET A 74 11.38 5.66 15.69
CA MET A 74 11.96 4.49 15.04
C MET A 74 12.53 4.87 13.68
N PRO A 75 13.61 4.21 13.22
CA PRO A 75 14.17 4.48 11.89
C PRO A 75 13.15 4.17 10.80
N PHE A 76 13.12 5.03 9.77
CA PHE A 76 12.28 4.82 8.60
C PHE A 76 13.11 5.13 7.36
N ILE A 77 13.23 4.15 6.46
CA ILE A 77 13.99 4.27 5.21
C ILE A 77 13.14 3.74 4.08
N GLU A 78 12.91 4.57 3.06
CA GLU A 78 12.26 4.14 1.83
C GLU A 78 13.32 3.60 0.87
N GLY A 79 13.00 2.51 0.17
CA GLY A 79 13.87 1.93 -0.82
C GLY A 79 13.12 1.70 -2.13
N ASN A 80 13.80 1.09 -3.10
CA ASN A 80 13.20 0.85 -4.41
C ASN A 80 13.50 -0.53 -4.97
N ASN A 81 14.00 -1.44 -4.14
CA ASN A 81 14.35 -2.78 -4.59
C ASN A 81 13.21 -3.79 -4.47
N ILE A 82 12.02 -3.35 -4.04
CA ILE A 82 10.82 -4.18 -3.98
C ILE A 82 9.70 -3.41 -4.64
N SER A 83 8.93 -4.08 -5.48
CA SER A 83 7.71 -3.52 -6.04
C SER A 83 6.57 -4.50 -5.83
N LEU A 84 5.35 -3.97 -5.76
CA LEU A 84 4.14 -4.79 -5.71
C LEU A 84 3.62 -4.92 -7.14
N ALA A 85 3.23 -6.11 -7.52
CA ALA A 85 2.71 -6.37 -8.85
C ALA A 85 1.21 -6.64 -8.78
N PHE A 86 0.43 -5.79 -9.42
CA PHE A 86 -1.00 -6.05 -9.58
C PHE A 86 -1.21 -6.76 -10.92
N VAL A 87 -1.73 -7.96 -10.87
CA VAL A 87 -1.89 -8.82 -12.03
C VAL A 87 -3.36 -9.15 -12.23
N THR A 88 -3.87 -8.92 -13.43
CA THR A 88 -5.24 -9.28 -13.79
C THR A 88 -5.31 -9.52 -15.29
N ASP A 89 -6.34 -10.27 -15.73
CA ASP A 89 -6.59 -10.48 -17.16
C ASP A 89 -7.48 -9.39 -17.76
N ASN A 90 -8.00 -8.49 -16.92
CA ASN A 90 -8.93 -7.45 -17.34
C ASN A 90 -8.18 -6.17 -17.71
N LEU A 91 -8.12 -5.87 -19.01
CA LEU A 91 -7.41 -4.69 -19.53
C LEU A 91 -8.00 -3.37 -18.99
N ASP A 92 -9.32 -3.29 -18.90
CA ASP A 92 -9.96 -2.07 -18.39
C ASP A 92 -9.61 -1.82 -16.93
N GLU A 93 -9.51 -2.89 -16.15
CA GLU A 93 -9.11 -2.79 -14.75
C GLU A 93 -7.67 -2.30 -14.61
N ILE A 94 -6.75 -2.79 -15.44
CA ILE A 94 -5.37 -2.33 -15.45
C ILE A 94 -5.30 -0.85 -15.75
N GLU A 95 -6.03 -0.39 -16.77
CA GLU A 95 -6.02 1.03 -17.14
C GLU A 95 -6.54 1.91 -16.01
N SER A 96 -7.64 1.51 -15.40
CA SER A 96 -8.25 2.25 -14.30
C SER A 96 -7.32 2.31 -13.09
N ILE A 97 -6.76 1.17 -12.70
CA ILE A 97 -5.88 1.09 -11.54
C ILE A 97 -4.60 1.89 -11.77
N PHE A 98 -3.99 1.76 -12.94
CA PHE A 98 -2.79 2.52 -13.28
C PHE A 98 -3.07 4.03 -13.24
N HIS A 99 -4.18 4.45 -13.85
CA HIS A 99 -4.58 5.85 -13.86
C HIS A 99 -4.73 6.39 -12.43
N ASN A 100 -5.34 5.64 -11.54
CA ASN A 100 -5.57 6.07 -10.16
C ASN A 100 -4.30 6.00 -9.31
N LEU A 101 -3.46 4.97 -9.51
CA LEU A 101 -2.20 4.83 -8.78
C LEU A 101 -1.22 5.96 -9.09
N LYS A 102 -1.18 6.42 -10.32
CA LYS A 102 -0.21 7.44 -10.72
C LYS A 102 -0.53 8.84 -10.21
N GLU A 103 -1.75 9.06 -9.72
CA GLU A 103 -2.17 10.37 -9.23
C GLU A 103 -1.30 10.83 -8.07
N GLY A 104 -0.63 11.96 -8.24
CA GLY A 104 0.31 12.48 -7.24
C GLY A 104 1.62 11.74 -7.15
N GLY A 105 1.81 10.73 -7.97
CA GLY A 105 3.02 9.92 -8.00
C GLY A 105 3.85 10.17 -9.24
N THR A 106 4.72 9.22 -9.57
CA THR A 106 5.64 9.31 -10.71
C THR A 106 5.48 8.06 -11.59
N VAL A 107 5.18 8.26 -12.85
CA VAL A 107 5.14 7.17 -13.82
C VAL A 107 6.58 6.79 -14.16
N ARG A 108 6.92 5.53 -13.96
CA ARG A 108 8.26 4.99 -14.28
C ARG A 108 8.27 4.40 -15.68
N MET A 109 7.17 3.76 -16.07
CA MET A 109 6.97 3.24 -17.41
C MET A 109 5.49 3.39 -17.74
N GLU A 110 5.18 4.07 -18.86
CA GLU A 110 3.81 4.21 -19.32
C GLU A 110 3.22 2.86 -19.70
N LEU A 111 1.91 2.73 -19.59
CA LEU A 111 1.22 1.52 -20.03
C LEU A 111 1.51 1.23 -21.49
N GLN A 112 1.97 0.04 -21.76
CA GLN A 112 2.35 -0.38 -23.11
C GLN A 112 2.36 -1.90 -23.23
N GLU A 113 2.26 -2.36 -24.47
CA GLU A 113 2.46 -3.78 -24.75
C GLU A 113 3.94 -4.09 -24.69
N THR A 114 4.28 -5.24 -24.12
CA THR A 114 5.63 -5.77 -24.08
C THR A 114 5.60 -7.19 -24.64
N PHE A 115 6.77 -7.85 -24.78
CA PHE A 115 6.78 -9.22 -25.29
C PHE A 115 6.19 -10.22 -24.27
N TRP A 116 6.06 -9.85 -22.99
CA TRP A 116 5.52 -10.75 -21.96
C TRP A 116 4.12 -10.35 -21.49
N SER A 117 3.62 -9.18 -21.88
CA SER A 117 2.33 -8.69 -21.39
C SER A 117 1.61 -7.87 -22.44
N LYS A 118 0.30 -8.02 -22.50
CA LYS A 118 -0.53 -7.19 -23.39
C LYS A 118 -0.60 -5.76 -22.93
N LEU A 119 -0.43 -5.53 -21.63
CA LEU A 119 -0.44 -4.18 -21.07
C LEU A 119 0.33 -4.20 -19.76
N TYR A 120 1.41 -3.43 -19.72
CA TYR A 120 2.34 -3.37 -18.61
C TYR A 120 2.71 -1.94 -18.30
N GLY A 121 2.84 -1.61 -17.03
CA GLY A 121 3.30 -0.28 -16.63
C GLY A 121 3.92 -0.30 -15.25
N GLN A 122 4.63 0.77 -14.92
CA GLN A 122 5.27 0.94 -13.62
C GLN A 122 5.01 2.33 -13.09
N VAL A 123 4.75 2.43 -11.80
CA VAL A 123 4.51 3.70 -11.14
C VAL A 123 5.04 3.65 -9.72
N THR A 124 5.59 4.77 -9.25
CA THR A 124 5.81 5.00 -7.83
C THR A 124 4.68 5.89 -7.37
N ASP A 125 3.87 5.42 -6.43
CA ASP A 125 2.71 6.18 -5.99
C ASP A 125 3.12 7.36 -5.11
N LYS A 126 2.14 8.20 -4.75
CA LYS A 126 2.41 9.40 -3.96
C LYS A 126 2.91 9.12 -2.54
N PHE A 127 2.85 7.87 -2.09
CA PHE A 127 3.36 7.45 -0.79
C PHE A 127 4.73 6.76 -0.89
N GLY A 128 5.30 6.70 -2.09
CA GLY A 128 6.63 6.12 -2.28
C GLY A 128 6.66 4.63 -2.52
N ILE A 129 5.50 3.98 -2.65
CA ILE A 129 5.41 2.55 -2.94
C ILE A 129 5.52 2.32 -4.43
N ASN A 130 6.34 1.36 -4.82
CA ASN A 130 6.57 1.02 -6.21
C ASN A 130 5.61 -0.08 -6.65
N TRP A 131 4.96 0.15 -7.78
CA TRP A 131 3.96 -0.75 -8.34
C TRP A 131 4.29 -1.10 -9.78
N GLN A 132 3.97 -2.33 -10.14
CA GLN A 132 3.86 -2.74 -11.54
C GLN A 132 2.43 -3.19 -11.76
N VAL A 133 1.89 -2.93 -12.93
CA VAL A 133 0.62 -3.50 -13.35
C VAL A 133 0.89 -4.36 -14.57
N ASN A 134 0.25 -5.52 -14.63
CA ASN A 134 0.57 -6.52 -15.63
C ASN A 134 -0.67 -7.34 -15.99
N VAL A 135 -0.88 -7.57 -17.29
CA VAL A 135 -1.95 -8.44 -17.76
C VAL A 135 -1.40 -9.85 -17.91
N GLY A 136 -2.13 -10.80 -17.36
CA GLY A 136 -1.80 -12.20 -17.44
C GLY A 136 -0.95 -12.68 -16.29
N SER A 137 -0.29 -13.77 -16.49
CA SER A 137 0.51 -14.42 -15.45
C SER A 137 1.95 -13.94 -15.45
#